data_90972599c219786bda4a05dfe9cf70d3
#
_entry.id   90972599c219786bda4a05dfe9cf70d3
#
_cell.length_a   1.000
_cell.length_b   1.000
_cell.length_c   1.000
_cell.angle_alpha   90.00
_cell.angle_beta   90.00
_cell.angle_gamma   90.00
#
_symmetry.space_group_name_H-M   'P 1'
#
loop_
_entity.id
_entity.type
_entity.pdbx_description
1 polymer ?
#
loop_
_entity_poly.entity_id
_entity_poly.type
_entity_poly.pdbx_seq_one_letter_code
_entity_poly.pdbx_strand_id
1 'polypeptide(L)'
;MLFRSAPDWRDQLETAAKAGGASFYVSGIFPGFASDQLALLMTTQSKNIRCITASEVALNDHYPVADVMMDGMGFGRPLDFEPMLKTPGFIELAWKAPIYLMASGLGVEVEEVRGTLDRQLTDRDIKVAFGTIAAGTCGAVRTRAAGVVNGGEAIVIEHVIRMARDVAPDWPTSDCDATYRVDIEGDPDIHCVMTLGEAAGHGAGHAAMMSTAMRVVNAIPYVVDAAPGLLSSLDIPTTLPRHVFDGALTQILDPT
;
A
#
# COMPACT_ATOMS: atom_id res chain seq x y z
N MET A 1 11.92 0.42 -2.83
CA MET A 1 11.11 0.55 -1.61
C MET A 1 11.74 -0.15 -0.40
N LEU A 2 11.80 -1.48 -0.36
CA LEU A 2 12.43 -2.28 0.72
C LEU A 2 13.86 -1.84 1.10
N PHE A 3 14.62 -1.31 0.16
CA PHE A 3 16.06 -1.03 0.31
C PHE A 3 16.39 0.22 1.13
N ARG A 4 15.47 1.18 1.29
CA ARG A 4 15.74 2.37 2.12
C ARG A 4 15.73 2.07 3.63
N SER A 5 15.18 0.92 4.00
CA SER A 5 14.99 0.51 5.39
C SER A 5 16.02 -0.49 5.94
N ALA A 6 16.92 -1.01 5.08
CA ALA A 6 17.95 -1.99 5.44
C ALA A 6 19.28 -1.61 4.75
N PRO A 7 20.08 -0.71 5.33
CA PRO A 7 21.27 -0.13 4.69
C PRO A 7 22.23 -1.18 4.12
N ASP A 8 22.54 -2.23 4.88
CA ASP A 8 23.52 -3.26 4.45
C ASP A 8 23.07 -4.02 3.20
N TRP A 9 21.78 -4.35 3.11
CA TRP A 9 21.22 -5.02 1.93
C TRP A 9 21.12 -4.07 0.74
N ARG A 10 20.78 -2.82 1.00
CA ARG A 10 20.73 -1.79 -0.03
C ARG A 10 22.08 -1.64 -0.71
N ASP A 11 23.17 -1.47 0.05
CA ASP A 11 24.49 -1.22 -0.47
C ASP A 11 25.02 -2.43 -1.24
N GLN A 12 24.73 -3.66 -0.80
CA GLN A 12 25.05 -4.88 -1.52
C GLN A 12 24.32 -4.98 -2.86
N LEU A 13 22.99 -4.70 -2.87
CA LEU A 13 22.18 -4.74 -4.08
C LEU A 13 22.57 -3.62 -5.06
N GLU A 14 22.80 -2.41 -4.56
CA GLU A 14 23.28 -1.28 -5.34
C GLU A 14 24.61 -1.61 -6.02
N THR A 15 25.55 -2.16 -5.26
CA THR A 15 26.87 -2.58 -5.78
C THR A 15 26.72 -3.67 -6.85
N ALA A 16 25.90 -4.69 -6.59
CA ALA A 16 25.66 -5.77 -7.52
C ALA A 16 24.96 -5.29 -8.80
N ALA A 17 23.96 -4.43 -8.67
CA ALA A 17 23.24 -3.85 -9.80
C ALA A 17 24.19 -3.04 -10.71
N LYS A 18 25.00 -2.16 -10.11
CA LYS A 18 25.99 -1.35 -10.84
C LYS A 18 27.05 -2.22 -11.50
N ALA A 19 27.61 -3.22 -10.80
CA ALA A 19 28.59 -4.12 -11.36
C ALA A 19 28.06 -4.98 -12.51
N GLY A 20 26.77 -5.36 -12.43
CA GLY A 20 26.07 -6.10 -13.48
C GLY A 20 25.54 -5.26 -14.63
N GLY A 21 25.66 -3.93 -14.59
CA GLY A 21 25.06 -3.02 -15.57
C GLY A 21 23.54 -3.10 -15.62
N ALA A 22 22.89 -3.42 -14.48
CA ALA A 22 21.45 -3.65 -14.37
C ALA A 22 20.79 -2.65 -13.44
N SER A 23 19.49 -2.38 -13.67
CA SER A 23 18.66 -1.55 -12.82
C SER A 23 17.65 -2.41 -12.08
N PHE A 24 17.37 -2.07 -10.82
CA PHE A 24 16.42 -2.79 -9.98
C PHE A 24 15.35 -1.82 -9.44
N TYR A 25 14.09 -2.14 -9.68
CA TYR A 25 12.93 -1.34 -9.28
C TYR A 25 11.85 -2.21 -8.65
N VAL A 26 11.26 -1.72 -7.57
CA VAL A 26 10.14 -2.39 -6.87
C VAL A 26 8.98 -1.42 -6.75
N SER A 27 7.80 -1.86 -7.14
CA SER A 27 6.56 -1.10 -7.03
C SER A 27 5.37 -2.03 -6.81
N GLY A 28 4.21 -1.45 -6.60
CA GLY A 28 2.92 -2.12 -6.42
C GLY A 28 1.83 -1.09 -6.23
N ILE A 29 0.68 -1.51 -5.69
CA ILE A 29 -0.41 -0.59 -5.34
C ILE A 29 -0.27 -0.13 -3.88
N PHE A 30 -0.21 -1.06 -2.91
CA PHE A 30 -0.06 -0.79 -1.48
C PHE A 30 0.65 -1.98 -0.78
N PRO A 31 1.93 -1.86 -0.42
CA PRO A 31 2.83 -0.70 -0.58
C PRO A 31 3.21 -0.44 -2.06
N GLY A 32 3.29 0.85 -2.43
CA GLY A 32 3.63 1.30 -3.77
C GLY A 32 2.91 2.59 -4.12
N PHE A 33 2.20 2.62 -5.26
CA PHE A 33 1.60 3.83 -5.80
C PHE A 33 0.74 4.57 -4.78
N ALA A 34 -0.20 3.90 -4.15
CA ALA A 34 -1.16 4.53 -3.26
C ALA A 34 -0.58 4.84 -1.87
N SER A 35 0.47 4.12 -1.43
CA SER A 35 1.10 4.37 -0.14
C SER A 35 2.20 5.43 -0.16
N ASP A 36 2.71 5.82 -1.33
CA ASP A 36 3.81 6.78 -1.42
C ASP A 36 3.70 7.75 -2.60
N GLN A 37 3.64 7.26 -3.84
CA GLN A 37 3.70 8.12 -5.01
C GLN A 37 2.47 9.02 -5.14
N LEU A 38 1.26 8.50 -4.91
CA LEU A 38 0.03 9.28 -4.92
C LEU A 38 0.05 10.34 -3.82
N ALA A 39 0.48 9.95 -2.61
CA ALA A 39 0.62 10.87 -1.49
C ALA A 39 1.59 12.02 -1.82
N LEU A 40 2.76 11.71 -2.37
CA LEU A 40 3.73 12.73 -2.81
C LEU A 40 3.17 13.65 -3.91
N LEU A 41 2.43 13.10 -4.87
CA LEU A 41 1.78 13.93 -5.91
C LEU A 41 0.75 14.89 -5.31
N MET A 42 -0.03 14.44 -4.34
CA MET A 42 -1.03 15.29 -3.67
C MET A 42 -0.39 16.41 -2.85
N THR A 43 0.79 16.20 -2.24
CA THR A 43 1.48 17.24 -1.47
C THR A 43 1.85 18.47 -2.31
N THR A 44 1.98 18.33 -3.63
CA THR A 44 2.31 19.44 -4.55
C THR A 44 1.25 20.54 -4.57
N GLN A 45 0.07 20.28 -4.03
CA GLN A 45 -1.07 21.19 -4.02
C GLN A 45 -1.31 21.84 -2.64
N SER A 46 -0.46 21.56 -1.65
CA SER A 46 -0.60 22.05 -0.27
C SER A 46 0.74 22.60 0.24
N LYS A 47 0.66 23.51 1.19
CA LYS A 47 1.80 24.03 1.97
C LYS A 47 1.53 23.83 3.46
N ASN A 48 2.53 24.08 4.32
CA ASN A 48 2.41 23.96 5.77
C ASN A 48 1.83 22.61 6.20
N ILE A 49 2.29 21.54 5.53
CA ILE A 49 1.79 20.18 5.77
C ILE A 49 2.21 19.74 7.17
N ARG A 50 1.24 19.28 7.95
CA ARG A 50 1.42 18.78 9.31
C ARG A 50 1.44 17.27 9.38
N CYS A 51 0.56 16.63 8.57
CA CYS A 51 0.46 15.18 8.53
C CYS A 51 0.03 14.71 7.13
N ILE A 52 0.54 13.56 6.72
CA ILE A 52 0.15 12.83 5.53
C ILE A 52 -0.25 11.43 5.97
N THR A 53 -1.50 11.04 5.71
CA THR A 53 -1.96 9.67 5.96
C THR A 53 -2.29 9.00 4.64
N ALA A 54 -1.60 7.90 4.33
CA ALA A 54 -1.97 7.03 3.23
C ALA A 54 -2.56 5.74 3.79
N SER A 55 -3.77 5.37 3.35
CA SER A 55 -4.48 4.21 3.87
C SER A 55 -5.05 3.30 2.80
N GLU A 56 -5.07 2.00 3.10
CA GLU A 56 -5.82 0.99 2.39
C GLU A 56 -6.89 0.41 3.30
N VAL A 57 -8.13 0.36 2.81
CA VAL A 57 -9.24 -0.32 3.47
C VAL A 57 -9.73 -1.43 2.55
N ALA A 58 -9.53 -2.69 2.95
CA ALA A 58 -9.76 -3.85 2.09
C ALA A 58 -10.69 -4.89 2.73
N LEU A 59 -11.51 -5.51 1.89
CA LEU A 59 -12.26 -6.73 2.19
C LEU A 59 -11.50 -7.91 1.58
N ASN A 60 -10.95 -8.80 2.40
CA ASN A 60 -10.09 -9.90 1.95
C ASN A 60 -10.69 -11.30 2.20
N ASP A 61 -12.00 -11.41 2.23
CA ASP A 61 -12.72 -12.69 2.38
C ASP A 61 -12.43 -13.70 1.24
N HIS A 62 -12.03 -13.18 0.09
CA HIS A 62 -11.69 -13.94 -1.12
C HIS A 62 -10.22 -14.38 -1.20
N TYR A 63 -9.33 -13.92 -0.29
CA TYR A 63 -7.90 -14.24 -0.34
C TYR A 63 -7.65 -15.68 0.14
N PRO A 64 -7.05 -16.59 -0.69
CA PRO A 64 -7.12 -18.03 -0.41
C PRO A 64 -5.97 -18.57 0.44
N VAL A 65 -4.96 -17.76 0.81
CA VAL A 65 -3.76 -18.24 1.49
C VAL A 65 -3.97 -18.26 3.01
N ALA A 66 -4.40 -19.43 3.53
CA ALA A 66 -4.76 -19.61 4.94
C ALA A 66 -3.63 -19.23 5.91
N ASP A 67 -2.40 -19.68 5.67
CA ASP A 67 -1.27 -19.44 6.58
C ASP A 67 -0.98 -17.93 6.73
N VAL A 68 -1.08 -17.15 5.64
CA VAL A 68 -0.91 -15.70 5.69
C VAL A 68 -2.02 -15.05 6.50
N MET A 69 -3.27 -15.48 6.27
CA MET A 69 -4.43 -14.87 6.92
C MET A 69 -4.54 -15.27 8.39
N MET A 70 -4.32 -16.54 8.72
CA MET A 70 -4.52 -17.04 10.07
C MET A 70 -3.27 -16.86 10.95
N ASP A 71 -2.11 -17.29 10.49
CA ASP A 71 -0.89 -17.27 11.30
C ASP A 71 -0.11 -15.97 11.13
N GLY A 72 -0.13 -15.39 9.93
CA GLY A 72 0.47 -14.09 9.66
C GLY A 72 -0.31 -12.94 10.30
N MET A 73 -1.61 -12.85 10.02
CA MET A 73 -2.45 -11.71 10.42
C MET A 73 -3.33 -11.99 11.65
N GLY A 74 -3.62 -13.27 11.95
CA GLY A 74 -4.41 -13.68 13.11
C GLY A 74 -5.92 -13.78 12.88
N PHE A 75 -6.40 -13.79 11.63
CA PHE A 75 -7.82 -13.98 11.32
C PHE A 75 -8.29 -15.36 11.75
N GLY A 76 -9.51 -15.44 12.30
CA GLY A 76 -10.04 -16.70 12.84
C GLY A 76 -9.35 -17.21 14.11
N ARG A 77 -8.41 -16.45 14.68
CA ARG A 77 -7.72 -16.76 15.93
C ARG A 77 -8.28 -15.90 17.07
N PRO A 78 -8.23 -16.35 18.33
CA PRO A 78 -8.59 -15.53 19.48
C PRO A 78 -7.60 -14.37 19.66
N LEU A 79 -7.95 -13.32 20.44
CA LEU A 79 -7.10 -12.13 20.59
C LEU A 79 -5.81 -12.37 21.37
N ASP A 80 -5.74 -13.43 22.17
CA ASP A 80 -4.53 -13.86 22.89
C ASP A 80 -3.54 -14.63 22.00
N PHE A 81 -3.96 -15.05 20.81
CA PHE A 81 -3.05 -15.61 19.81
C PHE A 81 -2.04 -14.55 19.33
N GLU A 82 -0.79 -14.95 19.15
CA GLU A 82 0.32 -14.12 18.72
C GLU A 82 0.60 -14.31 17.20
N PRO A 83 -0.06 -13.56 16.31
CA PRO A 83 0.23 -13.62 14.88
C PRO A 83 1.60 -13.00 14.58
N MET A 84 2.15 -13.28 13.40
CA MET A 84 3.43 -12.69 12.95
C MET A 84 3.40 -11.15 12.98
N LEU A 85 2.26 -10.51 12.68
CA LEU A 85 2.08 -9.06 12.79
C LEU A 85 2.34 -8.51 14.20
N LYS A 86 2.23 -9.32 15.25
CA LYS A 86 2.46 -8.93 16.66
C LYS A 86 3.93 -9.05 17.07
N THR A 87 4.78 -9.61 16.21
CA THR A 87 6.23 -9.65 16.45
C THR A 87 6.77 -8.23 16.60
N PRO A 88 7.49 -7.91 17.69
CA PRO A 88 8.02 -6.57 17.90
C PRO A 88 8.83 -6.06 16.70
N GLY A 89 8.54 -4.86 16.24
CA GLY A 89 9.21 -4.23 15.11
C GLY A 89 8.73 -4.70 13.72
N PHE A 90 7.82 -5.67 13.65
CA PHE A 90 7.36 -6.21 12.36
C PHE A 90 6.54 -5.18 11.56
N ILE A 91 5.62 -4.46 12.21
CA ILE A 91 4.78 -3.44 11.56
C ILE A 91 5.65 -2.30 11.07
N GLU A 92 6.58 -1.84 11.89
CA GLU A 92 7.56 -0.83 11.52
C GLU A 92 8.38 -1.28 10.32
N LEU A 93 8.90 -2.51 10.34
CA LEU A 93 9.67 -3.08 9.23
C LEU A 93 8.84 -3.15 7.93
N ALA A 94 7.57 -3.55 8.03
CA ALA A 94 6.68 -3.70 6.89
C ALA A 94 6.38 -2.35 6.20
N TRP A 95 6.21 -1.28 6.97
CA TRP A 95 5.74 0.01 6.46
C TRP A 95 6.78 1.13 6.43
N LYS A 96 7.95 0.94 7.02
CA LYS A 96 8.97 2.00 7.02
C LYS A 96 9.45 2.40 5.63
N ALA A 97 9.41 1.50 4.65
CA ALA A 97 9.90 1.80 3.31
C ALA A 97 9.11 2.92 2.60
N PRO A 98 7.76 2.90 2.50
CA PRO A 98 7.00 4.03 1.97
C PRO A 98 7.16 5.30 2.82
N ILE A 99 7.26 5.18 4.16
CA ILE A 99 7.49 6.34 5.05
C ILE A 99 8.82 7.02 4.71
N TYR A 100 9.92 6.27 4.63
CA TYR A 100 11.23 6.85 4.27
C TYR A 100 11.30 7.35 2.83
N LEU A 101 10.54 6.73 1.91
CA LEU A 101 10.45 7.22 0.53
C LEU A 101 9.78 8.60 0.49
N MET A 102 8.63 8.75 1.16
CA MET A 102 7.93 10.04 1.26
C MET A 102 8.80 11.09 1.96
N ALA A 103 9.41 10.76 3.08
CA ALA A 103 10.32 11.65 3.80
C ALA A 103 11.47 12.14 2.90
N SER A 104 12.07 11.22 2.14
CA SER A 104 13.13 11.57 1.18
C SER A 104 12.64 12.50 0.07
N GLY A 105 11.43 12.26 -0.47
CA GLY A 105 10.83 13.12 -1.48
C GLY A 105 10.49 14.52 -0.97
N LEU A 106 10.14 14.62 0.30
CA LEU A 106 9.81 15.88 0.99
C LEU A 106 11.01 16.58 1.61
N GLY A 107 12.19 15.94 1.60
CA GLY A 107 13.41 16.52 2.19
C GLY A 107 13.36 16.60 3.71
N VAL A 108 12.64 15.68 4.39
CA VAL A 108 12.55 15.62 5.86
C VAL A 108 13.22 14.37 6.41
N GLU A 109 13.67 14.42 7.66
CA GLU A 109 14.27 13.29 8.36
C GLU A 109 13.24 12.63 9.28
N VAL A 110 13.15 11.29 9.21
CA VAL A 110 12.33 10.49 10.13
C VAL A 110 13.17 10.05 11.31
N GLU A 111 12.80 10.51 12.51
CA GLU A 111 13.47 10.19 13.76
C GLU A 111 13.27 8.73 14.18
N GLU A 112 12.03 8.26 14.08
CA GLU A 112 11.64 6.88 14.36
C GLU A 112 10.35 6.52 13.60
N VAL A 113 10.06 5.23 13.48
CA VAL A 113 8.78 4.72 13.00
C VAL A 113 8.11 3.96 14.14
N ARG A 114 6.86 4.31 14.47
CA ARG A 114 6.03 3.67 15.52
C ARG A 114 4.95 2.83 14.87
N GLY A 115 4.86 1.57 15.26
CA GLY A 115 3.85 0.64 14.77
C GLY A 115 2.77 0.34 15.81
N THR A 116 1.50 0.21 15.38
CA THR A 116 0.40 -0.28 16.22
C THR A 116 -0.38 -1.35 15.49
N LEU A 117 -0.99 -2.26 16.27
CA LEU A 117 -1.85 -3.34 15.82
C LEU A 117 -3.14 -3.36 16.64
N ASP A 118 -4.27 -3.19 15.96
CA ASP A 118 -5.59 -3.37 16.52
C ASP A 118 -6.27 -4.58 15.87
N ARG A 119 -7.03 -5.36 16.66
CA ARG A 119 -7.80 -6.51 16.18
C ARG A 119 -9.19 -6.47 16.76
N GLN A 120 -10.20 -6.80 15.92
CA GLN A 120 -11.59 -6.89 16.34
C GLN A 120 -12.16 -8.27 16.09
N LEU A 121 -12.96 -8.75 17.05
CA LEU A 121 -13.66 -10.03 16.95
C LEU A 121 -14.90 -9.88 16.05
N THR A 122 -15.25 -10.96 15.36
CA THR A 122 -16.57 -11.09 14.75
C THR A 122 -17.56 -11.69 15.76
N ASP A 123 -18.81 -11.26 15.72
CA ASP A 123 -19.92 -11.78 16.54
C ASP A 123 -20.65 -12.96 15.91
N ARG A 124 -20.31 -13.32 14.67
CA ARG A 124 -20.89 -14.41 13.88
C ARG A 124 -19.83 -15.17 13.09
N ASP A 125 -20.21 -16.36 12.60
CA ASP A 125 -19.39 -17.09 11.65
C ASP A 125 -19.35 -16.39 10.30
N ILE A 126 -18.15 -16.29 9.71
CA ILE A 126 -17.92 -15.69 8.39
C ILE A 126 -17.30 -16.76 7.48
N LYS A 127 -17.94 -17.02 6.34
CA LYS A 127 -17.35 -17.86 5.29
C LYS A 127 -16.37 -17.04 4.45
N VAL A 128 -15.16 -17.57 4.30
CA VAL A 128 -14.07 -16.95 3.54
C VAL A 128 -13.41 -17.99 2.64
N ALA A 129 -12.58 -17.56 1.69
CA ALA A 129 -11.96 -18.47 0.73
C ALA A 129 -11.07 -19.55 1.37
N PHE A 130 -10.49 -19.30 2.54
CA PHE A 130 -9.65 -20.26 3.26
C PHE A 130 -10.41 -21.05 4.37
N GLY A 131 -11.76 -20.95 4.45
CA GLY A 131 -12.57 -21.70 5.40
C GLY A 131 -13.66 -20.91 6.08
N THR A 132 -13.80 -21.07 7.40
CA THR A 132 -14.77 -20.34 8.21
C THR A 132 -14.07 -19.70 9.40
N ILE A 133 -14.28 -18.41 9.58
CA ILE A 133 -13.89 -17.66 10.77
C ILE A 133 -15.04 -17.78 11.76
N ALA A 134 -14.80 -18.39 12.91
CA ALA A 134 -15.83 -18.62 13.92
C ALA A 134 -16.17 -17.33 14.69
N ALA A 135 -17.40 -17.22 15.14
CA ALA A 135 -17.82 -16.20 16.09
C ALA A 135 -16.87 -16.14 17.30
N GLY A 136 -16.57 -14.96 17.80
CA GLY A 136 -15.65 -14.75 18.92
C GLY A 136 -14.17 -14.85 18.54
N THR A 137 -13.82 -14.91 17.25
CA THR A 137 -12.44 -14.86 16.77
C THR A 137 -12.18 -13.60 15.94
N CYS A 138 -10.91 -13.33 15.62
CA CYS A 138 -10.50 -12.12 14.90
C CYS A 138 -11.11 -12.07 13.48
N GLY A 139 -11.91 -11.05 13.21
CA GLY A 139 -12.56 -10.79 11.92
C GLY A 139 -12.09 -9.52 11.24
N ALA A 140 -11.36 -8.64 11.95
CA ALA A 140 -10.75 -7.44 11.37
C ALA A 140 -9.41 -7.13 12.03
N VAL A 141 -8.49 -6.61 11.21
CA VAL A 141 -7.13 -6.21 11.60
C VAL A 141 -6.85 -4.80 11.08
N ARG A 142 -6.28 -3.96 11.92
CA ARG A 142 -5.79 -2.63 11.56
C ARG A 142 -4.34 -2.50 12.00
N THR A 143 -3.45 -2.22 11.06
CA THR A 143 -2.07 -1.84 11.35
C THR A 143 -1.88 -0.37 11.01
N ARG A 144 -1.11 0.32 11.82
CA ARG A 144 -0.73 1.71 11.59
C ARG A 144 0.76 1.85 11.86
N ALA A 145 1.48 2.46 10.95
CA ALA A 145 2.88 2.84 11.14
C ALA A 145 3.02 4.34 10.91
N ALA A 146 3.64 5.04 11.85
CA ALA A 146 3.80 6.48 11.81
C ALA A 146 5.29 6.87 11.87
N GLY A 147 5.76 7.60 10.87
CA GLY A 147 7.06 8.26 10.87
C GLY A 147 6.98 9.55 11.67
N VAL A 148 7.86 9.67 12.66
CA VAL A 148 7.98 10.85 13.53
C VAL A 148 8.95 11.83 12.89
N VAL A 149 8.51 13.09 12.74
CA VAL A 149 9.31 14.21 12.22
C VAL A 149 9.12 15.40 13.16
N ASN A 150 10.19 15.98 13.66
CA ASN A 150 10.16 17.08 14.63
C ASN A 150 9.30 16.75 15.87
N GLY A 151 9.39 15.52 16.35
CA GLY A 151 8.69 15.03 17.54
C GLY A 151 7.20 14.72 17.34
N GLY A 152 6.62 14.92 16.14
CA GLY A 152 5.23 14.65 15.79
C GLY A 152 5.07 13.55 14.76
N GLU A 153 3.95 12.83 14.76
CA GLU A 153 3.62 11.87 13.71
C GLU A 153 3.23 12.62 12.43
N ALA A 154 4.06 12.58 11.42
CA ALA A 154 3.92 13.37 10.20
C ALA A 154 3.63 12.55 8.94
N ILE A 155 4.07 11.31 8.89
CA ILE A 155 3.86 10.42 7.73
C ILE A 155 3.29 9.10 8.23
N VAL A 156 2.04 8.83 7.91
CA VAL A 156 1.28 7.68 8.44
C VAL A 156 0.87 6.75 7.33
N ILE A 157 1.10 5.46 7.52
CA ILE A 157 0.53 4.38 6.71
C ILE A 157 -0.46 3.61 7.58
N GLU A 158 -1.69 3.49 7.09
CA GLU A 158 -2.74 2.72 7.76
C GLU A 158 -3.27 1.63 6.83
N HIS A 159 -3.40 0.41 7.36
CA HIS A 159 -3.90 -0.72 6.61
C HIS A 159 -5.00 -1.43 7.41
N VAL A 160 -6.22 -1.37 6.90
CA VAL A 160 -7.42 -1.95 7.51
C VAL A 160 -7.92 -3.10 6.65
N ILE A 161 -7.93 -4.30 7.21
CA ILE A 161 -8.41 -5.51 6.53
C ILE A 161 -9.58 -6.09 7.31
N ARG A 162 -10.65 -6.42 6.59
CA ARG A 162 -11.84 -7.08 7.13
C ARG A 162 -12.15 -8.38 6.40
N MET A 163 -12.79 -9.29 7.12
CA MET A 163 -13.34 -10.51 6.55
C MET A 163 -14.84 -10.40 6.26
N ALA A 164 -15.50 -9.35 6.75
CA ALA A 164 -16.84 -8.92 6.34
C ALA A 164 -16.98 -7.40 6.59
N ARG A 165 -17.82 -6.73 5.80
CA ARG A 165 -17.95 -5.25 5.81
C ARG A 165 -18.45 -4.68 7.13
N ASP A 166 -19.25 -5.46 7.87
CA ASP A 166 -19.87 -5.09 9.14
C ASP A 166 -18.99 -5.35 10.37
N VAL A 167 -17.84 -6.02 10.20
CA VAL A 167 -16.86 -6.19 11.30
C VAL A 167 -16.09 -4.91 11.52
N ALA A 168 -15.92 -4.52 12.78
CA ALA A 168 -15.26 -3.27 13.18
C ALA A 168 -15.88 -2.00 12.53
N PRO A 169 -17.19 -1.74 12.73
CA PRO A 169 -17.90 -0.65 12.04
C PRO A 169 -17.36 0.75 12.38
N ASP A 170 -16.71 0.90 13.53
CA ASP A 170 -16.10 2.16 13.97
C ASP A 170 -14.76 2.48 13.28
N TRP A 171 -14.19 1.53 12.53
CA TRP A 171 -12.97 1.77 11.78
C TRP A 171 -13.28 2.34 10.39
N PRO A 172 -12.30 2.94 9.68
CA PRO A 172 -12.50 3.41 8.32
C PRO A 172 -13.16 2.35 7.44
N THR A 173 -14.21 2.72 6.72
CA THR A 173 -15.03 1.81 5.90
C THR A 173 -14.79 2.06 4.41
N SER A 174 -15.19 1.10 3.58
CA SER A 174 -15.15 1.16 2.13
C SER A 174 -16.46 0.65 1.55
N ASP A 175 -16.97 1.34 0.54
CA ASP A 175 -18.17 0.90 -0.21
C ASP A 175 -17.84 -0.16 -1.27
N CYS A 176 -16.56 -0.37 -1.55
CA CYS A 176 -16.03 -1.39 -2.46
C CYS A 176 -15.03 -2.30 -1.74
N ASP A 177 -14.51 -3.33 -2.42
CA ASP A 177 -13.62 -4.31 -1.78
C ASP A 177 -12.24 -3.75 -1.47
N ALA A 178 -11.80 -2.70 -2.18
CA ALA A 178 -10.57 -1.99 -1.84
C ALA A 178 -10.72 -0.49 -2.11
N THR A 179 -10.38 0.32 -1.09
CA THR A 179 -10.29 1.78 -1.18
C THR A 179 -8.93 2.24 -0.68
N TYR A 180 -8.29 3.09 -1.46
CA TYR A 180 -7.05 3.76 -1.10
C TYR A 180 -7.35 5.23 -0.82
N ARG A 181 -6.81 5.78 0.26
CA ARG A 181 -7.02 7.16 0.65
C ARG A 181 -5.69 7.84 0.89
N VAL A 182 -5.63 9.11 0.55
CA VAL A 182 -4.56 10.01 0.95
C VAL A 182 -5.21 11.23 1.58
N ASP A 183 -4.94 11.43 2.85
CA ASP A 183 -5.37 12.59 3.61
C ASP A 183 -4.14 13.43 3.96
N ILE A 184 -4.15 14.70 3.61
CA ILE A 184 -3.09 15.65 3.90
C ILE A 184 -3.67 16.76 4.77
N GLU A 185 -3.13 16.90 5.97
CA GLU A 185 -3.40 18.04 6.84
C GLU A 185 -2.43 19.16 6.50
N GLY A 186 -2.90 20.18 5.81
CA GLY A 186 -2.07 21.27 5.29
C GLY A 186 -2.84 22.54 5.06
N ASP A 187 -2.43 23.31 4.07
CA ASP A 187 -3.05 24.55 3.65
C ASP A 187 -3.02 24.62 2.09
N PRO A 188 -4.12 24.16 1.43
CA PRO A 188 -5.33 23.54 1.99
C PRO A 188 -5.12 22.10 2.49
N ASP A 189 -6.06 21.59 3.30
CA ASP A 189 -6.23 20.15 3.53
C ASP A 189 -6.64 19.46 2.22
N ILE A 190 -6.18 18.20 2.01
CA ILE A 190 -6.51 17.44 0.81
C ILE A 190 -7.03 16.06 1.20
N HIS A 191 -8.13 15.66 0.59
CA HIS A 191 -8.73 14.34 0.73
C HIS A 191 -8.85 13.69 -0.64
N CYS A 192 -8.03 12.67 -0.91
CA CYS A 192 -8.05 11.90 -2.13
C CYS A 192 -8.54 10.48 -1.85
N VAL A 193 -9.55 10.03 -2.58
CA VAL A 193 -10.07 8.66 -2.50
C VAL A 193 -9.95 8.02 -3.88
N MET A 194 -9.28 6.88 -3.93
CA MET A 194 -9.15 6.07 -5.13
C MET A 194 -9.75 4.69 -4.89
N THR A 195 -10.68 4.30 -5.73
CA THR A 195 -11.27 2.96 -5.74
C THR A 195 -10.89 2.24 -7.01
N LEU A 196 -10.77 0.92 -6.94
CA LEU A 196 -10.59 0.07 -8.10
C LEU A 196 -11.92 -0.64 -8.39
N GLY A 197 -12.41 -0.51 -9.61
CA GLY A 197 -13.58 -1.24 -10.09
C GLY A 197 -13.26 -2.70 -10.37
N GLU A 198 -14.29 -3.49 -10.69
CA GLU A 198 -14.11 -4.87 -11.13
C GLU A 198 -13.38 -4.91 -12.49
N ALA A 199 -12.40 -5.80 -12.60
CA ALA A 199 -11.67 -5.99 -13.85
C ALA A 199 -12.35 -7.09 -14.69
N ALA A 200 -13.07 -6.71 -15.76
CA ALA A 200 -13.55 -7.60 -16.80
C ALA A 200 -14.25 -8.89 -16.29
N GLY A 201 -15.15 -8.78 -15.31
CA GLY A 201 -15.89 -9.90 -14.72
C GLY A 201 -15.14 -10.69 -13.63
N HIS A 202 -14.02 -10.18 -13.19
CA HIS A 202 -13.27 -10.67 -12.02
C HIS A 202 -13.49 -9.73 -10.83
N GLY A 203 -13.59 -10.27 -9.61
CA GLY A 203 -13.83 -9.47 -8.39
C GLY A 203 -12.71 -8.47 -8.07
N ALA A 204 -12.96 -7.57 -7.14
CA ALA A 204 -12.08 -6.45 -6.80
C ALA A 204 -10.68 -6.86 -6.30
N GLY A 205 -10.53 -8.02 -5.68
CA GLY A 205 -9.21 -8.56 -5.35
C GLY A 205 -8.33 -8.79 -6.58
N HIS A 206 -8.93 -9.17 -7.71
CA HIS A 206 -8.24 -9.26 -8.99
C HIS A 206 -7.83 -7.87 -9.50
N ALA A 207 -8.68 -6.86 -9.33
CA ALA A 207 -8.36 -5.49 -9.74
C ALA A 207 -7.13 -4.92 -8.98
N ALA A 208 -7.00 -5.19 -7.68
CA ALA A 208 -5.83 -4.79 -6.90
C ALA A 208 -4.54 -5.49 -7.36
N MET A 209 -4.61 -6.81 -7.64
CA MET A 209 -3.48 -7.56 -8.21
C MET A 209 -3.11 -7.05 -9.60
N MET A 210 -4.10 -6.80 -10.46
CA MET A 210 -3.88 -6.22 -11.79
C MET A 210 -3.22 -4.85 -11.71
N SER A 211 -3.72 -3.97 -10.84
CA SER A 211 -3.14 -2.65 -10.63
C SER A 211 -1.68 -2.75 -10.15
N THR A 212 -1.38 -3.66 -9.23
CA THR A 212 -0.02 -3.95 -8.77
C THR A 212 0.87 -4.38 -9.94
N ALA A 213 0.42 -5.34 -10.76
CA ALA A 213 1.16 -5.82 -11.92
C ALA A 213 1.40 -4.71 -12.94
N MET A 214 0.39 -3.90 -13.24
CA MET A 214 0.51 -2.79 -14.20
C MET A 214 1.48 -1.72 -13.75
N ARG A 215 1.65 -1.48 -12.44
CA ARG A 215 2.69 -0.57 -11.93
C ARG A 215 4.10 -1.04 -12.29
N VAL A 216 4.33 -2.34 -12.28
CA VAL A 216 5.63 -2.94 -12.65
C VAL A 216 5.79 -2.99 -14.18
N VAL A 217 4.77 -3.46 -14.89
CA VAL A 217 4.82 -3.58 -16.36
C VAL A 217 5.03 -2.23 -17.03
N ASN A 218 4.28 -1.20 -16.60
CA ASN A 218 4.43 0.15 -17.15
C ASN A 218 5.77 0.81 -16.79
N ALA A 219 6.46 0.33 -15.75
CA ALA A 219 7.79 0.83 -15.40
C ALA A 219 8.91 0.25 -16.28
N ILE A 220 8.71 -0.90 -16.93
CA ILE A 220 9.77 -1.60 -17.69
C ILE A 220 10.57 -0.68 -18.63
N PRO A 221 9.94 0.11 -19.51
CA PRO A 221 10.71 0.98 -20.42
C PRO A 221 11.60 1.99 -19.70
N TYR A 222 11.09 2.55 -18.60
CA TYR A 222 11.80 3.56 -17.83
C TYR A 222 12.96 2.97 -17.01
N VAL A 223 12.78 1.74 -16.51
CA VAL A 223 13.82 1.02 -15.76
C VAL A 223 14.94 0.54 -16.68
N VAL A 224 14.58 0.11 -17.90
CA VAL A 224 15.56 -0.30 -18.93
C VAL A 224 16.41 0.86 -19.39
N ASP A 225 15.81 2.05 -19.53
CA ASP A 225 16.51 3.28 -19.99
C ASP A 225 17.28 3.98 -18.85
N ALA A 226 17.09 3.58 -17.60
CA ALA A 226 17.73 4.22 -16.45
C ALA A 226 19.18 3.76 -16.28
N ALA A 227 19.98 4.58 -15.60
CA ALA A 227 21.33 4.19 -15.20
C ALA A 227 21.29 2.98 -14.23
N PRO A 228 22.29 2.07 -14.28
CA PRO A 228 22.37 0.92 -13.40
C PRO A 228 22.37 1.31 -11.91
N GLY A 229 21.58 0.58 -11.11
CA GLY A 229 21.45 0.80 -9.67
C GLY A 229 20.06 0.47 -9.15
N LEU A 230 19.82 0.85 -7.90
CA LEU A 230 18.51 0.73 -7.25
C LEU A 230 17.67 1.97 -7.55
N LEU A 231 16.49 1.74 -8.12
CA LEU A 231 15.56 2.78 -8.50
C LEU A 231 14.34 2.79 -7.57
N SER A 232 13.85 3.98 -7.29
CA SER A 232 12.58 4.23 -6.62
C SER A 232 11.66 5.08 -7.50
N SER A 233 10.45 5.34 -7.05
CA SER A 233 9.53 6.27 -7.73
C SER A 233 10.01 7.73 -7.73
N LEU A 234 11.08 8.07 -7.02
CA LEU A 234 11.73 9.37 -7.05
C LEU A 234 12.83 9.46 -8.13
N ASP A 235 13.30 8.33 -8.63
CA ASP A 235 14.44 8.27 -9.56
C ASP A 235 13.99 8.14 -11.02
N ILE A 236 12.73 7.78 -11.25
CA ILE A 236 12.15 7.62 -12.59
C ILE A 236 10.90 8.52 -12.73
N PRO A 237 10.56 8.97 -13.94
CA PRO A 237 9.36 9.75 -14.16
C PRO A 237 8.09 8.94 -13.88
N THR A 238 6.94 9.60 -13.88
CA THR A 238 5.65 8.90 -13.80
C THR A 238 5.53 7.86 -14.91
N THR A 239 5.40 6.61 -14.54
CA THR A 239 5.37 5.48 -15.48
C THR A 239 4.02 5.39 -16.16
N LEU A 240 3.90 5.97 -17.34
CA LEU A 240 2.67 5.98 -18.13
C LEU A 240 2.59 4.71 -19.00
N PRO A 241 1.39 4.14 -19.15
CA PRO A 241 1.17 3.02 -20.05
C PRO A 241 1.34 3.44 -21.51
N ARG A 242 1.73 2.49 -22.37
CA ARG A 242 1.82 2.68 -23.82
C ARG A 242 0.78 1.81 -24.51
N HIS A 243 0.25 2.27 -25.66
CA HIS A 243 -0.69 1.52 -26.49
C HIS A 243 -1.96 1.06 -25.74
N VAL A 244 -2.51 1.94 -24.88
CA VAL A 244 -3.65 1.62 -24.00
C VAL A 244 -5.02 1.84 -24.64
N PHE A 245 -5.06 2.52 -25.78
CA PHE A 245 -6.31 2.78 -26.47
C PHE A 245 -6.41 1.84 -27.68
N ASP A 246 -7.38 0.94 -27.65
CA ASP A 246 -7.80 0.17 -28.83
C ASP A 246 -8.38 1.13 -29.85
N GLY A 247 -8.33 0.79 -31.14
CA GLY A 247 -8.82 1.61 -32.26
C GLY A 247 -10.29 2.09 -32.18
N ALA A 248 -11.02 1.71 -31.14
CA ALA A 248 -12.40 2.18 -30.85
C ALA A 248 -12.51 3.70 -30.61
N LEU A 249 -11.41 4.38 -30.20
CA LEU A 249 -11.42 5.84 -30.04
C LEU A 249 -11.49 6.59 -31.38
N THR A 250 -11.10 5.97 -32.47
CA THR A 250 -11.21 6.58 -33.82
C THR A 250 -12.67 6.84 -34.20
N GLN A 251 -13.63 6.11 -33.64
CA GLN A 251 -15.06 6.30 -33.91
C GLN A 251 -15.69 7.43 -33.05
N ILE A 252 -15.06 7.85 -31.96
CA ILE A 252 -15.59 8.92 -31.10
C ILE A 252 -15.11 10.31 -31.59
N LEU A 253 -14.01 10.36 -32.31
CA LEU A 253 -13.40 11.61 -32.78
C LEU A 253 -13.69 11.95 -34.24
N ASP A 254 -14.47 11.11 -34.94
CA ASP A 254 -14.93 11.36 -36.30
C ASP A 254 -16.47 11.63 -36.30
N PRO A 255 -16.90 12.88 -36.03
CA PRO A 255 -18.31 13.26 -36.14
C PRO A 255 -18.63 13.42 -37.63
N THR A 256 -19.19 12.38 -38.24
CA THR A 256 -19.86 12.50 -39.54
C THR A 256 -21.09 13.36 -39.46
#